data_d3f969685e0b48e02a6991dcb81edb67
#
_entry.id   d3f969685e0b48e02a6991dcb81edb67
#
_cell.length_a   1.000
_cell.length_b   1.000
_cell.length_c   1.000
_cell.angle_alpha   90.00
_cell.angle_beta   90.00
_cell.angle_gamma   90.00
#
_symmetry.space_group_name_H-M   'P 1'
#
loop_
_entity.id
_entity.type
_entity.pdbx_description
1 polymer ?
#
loop_
_entity_poly.entity_id
_entity_poly.type
_entity_poly.pdbx_seq_one_letter_code
_entity_poly.pdbx_strand_id
1 'polypeptide(L)'
;MLACPVFAQQRVPDIPLQSAPTYPALPEGMNFGEVPGVAVNYQGRGFVFTRSNSANGPAYAPAAAQLLEFDEHGCFVREIGKELYAWAFAHSVRIDRDDNIWSIDKGSDMVVKCNPAGRVQWVFGRRKESADEETKPWEHVTPPRTPEDGLFRQPTDVAWDSPGNTYISDGYINSRVAKFGRNGDWVKSWGTPGTDPGQFNLPHAITIDRNDNVYVGDRSNHRVQVFNTDGTFLRMFSIAVPPDPTTRPVNGAMPTGVRLMQLIGMPNSLCITPGR
;
A
#
# COMPACT_ATOMS: atom_id res chain seq x y z
N MET A 1 42.22 -2.49 17.93
CA MET A 1 40.78 -2.06 17.99
C MET A 1 40.60 -1.00 16.92
N LEU A 2 40.02 -1.35 15.78
CA LEU A 2 39.67 -0.39 14.73
C LEU A 2 38.26 0.14 15.05
N ALA A 3 38.18 1.42 15.33
CA ALA A 3 36.90 2.11 15.51
C ALA A 3 36.20 2.20 14.15
N CYS A 4 35.03 1.59 14.02
CA CYS A 4 34.13 1.83 12.90
C CYS A 4 33.75 3.32 12.90
N PRO A 5 33.83 4.01 11.73
CA PRO A 5 33.33 5.37 11.65
C PRO A 5 31.79 5.35 11.83
N VAL A 6 31.33 6.02 12.87
CA VAL A 6 29.92 6.36 13.02
C VAL A 6 29.63 7.40 11.94
N PHE A 7 29.00 7.00 10.84
CA PHE A 7 28.47 7.96 9.89
C PHE A 7 27.37 8.77 10.61
N ALA A 8 27.66 10.03 10.87
CA ALA A 8 26.67 10.96 11.34
C ALA A 8 25.50 10.95 10.33
N GLN A 9 24.31 10.66 10.82
CA GLN A 9 23.09 10.69 10.01
C GLN A 9 22.97 12.09 9.41
N GLN A 10 23.05 12.18 8.10
CA GLN A 10 22.95 13.45 7.39
C GLN A 10 21.58 14.03 7.72
N ARG A 11 21.53 15.26 8.23
CA ARG A 11 20.29 15.92 8.61
C ARG A 11 19.41 16.03 7.37
N VAL A 12 18.31 15.29 7.34
CA VAL A 12 17.33 15.36 6.26
C VAL A 12 16.69 16.75 6.30
N PRO A 13 16.63 17.48 5.17
CA PRO A 13 15.95 18.77 5.14
C PRO A 13 14.48 18.64 5.56
N ASP A 14 14.01 19.59 6.37
CA ASP A 14 12.61 19.67 6.71
C ASP A 14 11.78 20.02 5.47
N ILE A 15 10.70 19.30 5.22
CA ILE A 15 9.72 19.61 4.18
C ILE A 15 8.64 20.47 4.83
N PRO A 16 8.52 21.76 4.45
CA PRO A 16 7.47 22.62 5.02
C PRO A 16 6.11 22.12 4.56
N LEU A 17 5.25 21.76 5.50
CA LEU A 17 3.87 21.33 5.26
C LEU A 17 2.91 22.36 5.84
N GLN A 18 1.84 22.65 5.10
CA GLN A 18 0.74 23.49 5.56
C GLN A 18 -0.54 22.65 5.62
N SER A 19 -1.26 22.74 6.72
CA SER A 19 -2.57 22.10 6.85
C SER A 19 -3.61 22.84 6.01
N ALA A 20 -4.46 22.07 5.30
CA ALA A 20 -5.62 22.56 4.57
C ALA A 20 -6.89 21.94 5.20
N PRO A 21 -7.42 22.49 6.30
CA PRO A 21 -8.45 21.84 7.12
C PRO A 21 -9.81 21.68 6.41
N THR A 22 -10.03 22.42 5.31
CA THR A 22 -11.27 22.36 4.53
C THR A 22 -11.14 21.53 3.24
N TYR A 23 -10.01 20.88 3.03
CA TYR A 23 -9.74 20.08 1.84
C TYR A 23 -9.52 18.61 2.21
N PRO A 24 -10.20 17.64 1.58
CA PRO A 24 -11.30 17.80 0.63
C PRO A 24 -12.66 18.02 1.34
N ALA A 25 -13.61 18.63 0.62
CA ALA A 25 -14.96 18.89 1.11
C ALA A 25 -15.92 17.74 0.74
N LEU A 26 -16.52 17.11 1.74
CA LEU A 26 -17.54 16.07 1.55
C LEU A 26 -18.94 16.68 1.44
N PRO A 27 -19.85 16.04 0.64
CA PRO A 27 -21.26 16.36 0.65
C PRO A 27 -21.88 16.17 2.05
N GLU A 28 -22.98 16.86 2.29
CA GLU A 28 -23.76 16.70 3.51
C GLU A 28 -24.18 15.23 3.71
N GLY A 29 -24.03 14.72 4.92
CA GLY A 29 -24.35 13.34 5.27
C GLY A 29 -23.31 12.30 4.89
N MET A 30 -22.22 12.70 4.22
CA MET A 30 -21.10 11.83 3.90
C MET A 30 -19.94 12.08 4.88
N ASN A 31 -19.32 11.02 5.36
CA ASN A 31 -18.16 11.11 6.26
C ASN A 31 -17.06 10.17 5.79
N PHE A 32 -15.81 10.61 5.94
CA PHE A 32 -14.69 9.68 5.87
C PHE A 32 -14.72 8.76 7.10
N GLY A 33 -14.47 7.46 6.86
CA GLY A 33 -14.00 6.58 7.92
C GLY A 33 -12.48 6.68 8.05
N GLU A 34 -11.82 5.55 8.24
CA GLU A 34 -10.36 5.50 8.07
C GLU A 34 -9.99 5.73 6.61
N VAL A 35 -8.99 6.57 6.38
CA VAL A 35 -8.45 6.86 5.04
C VAL A 35 -7.06 6.24 4.91
N PRO A 36 -6.94 4.98 4.48
CA PRO A 36 -5.65 4.33 4.30
C PRO A 36 -4.96 4.70 2.99
N GLY A 37 -5.67 5.23 2.00
CA GLY A 37 -5.13 5.54 0.69
C GLY A 37 -5.61 6.87 0.14
N VAL A 38 -4.65 7.67 -0.35
CA VAL A 38 -4.89 8.90 -1.11
C VAL A 38 -3.97 8.93 -2.32
N ALA A 39 -4.45 9.48 -3.42
CA ALA A 39 -3.66 9.73 -4.62
C ALA A 39 -4.12 11.01 -5.30
N VAL A 40 -3.25 11.57 -6.14
CA VAL A 40 -3.58 12.72 -6.98
C VAL A 40 -3.15 12.39 -8.40
N ASN A 41 -3.98 12.68 -9.38
CA ASN A 41 -3.65 12.49 -10.80
C ASN A 41 -2.91 13.70 -11.38
N TYR A 42 -2.51 13.60 -12.62
CA TYR A 42 -1.79 14.68 -13.32
C TYR A 42 -2.62 15.95 -13.57
N GLN A 43 -3.95 15.86 -13.42
CA GLN A 43 -4.88 16.99 -13.52
C GLN A 43 -5.14 17.66 -12.17
N GLY A 44 -4.49 17.22 -11.09
CA GLY A 44 -4.68 17.73 -9.74
C GLY A 44 -5.92 17.19 -9.02
N ARG A 45 -6.64 16.21 -9.61
CA ARG A 45 -7.80 15.57 -8.98
C ARG A 45 -7.36 14.64 -7.88
N GLY A 46 -8.04 14.73 -6.73
CA GLY A 46 -7.80 13.90 -5.56
C GLY A 46 -8.63 12.63 -5.57
N PHE A 47 -8.03 11.52 -5.14
CA PHE A 47 -8.70 10.23 -4.95
C PHE A 47 -8.48 9.78 -3.52
N VAL A 48 -9.57 9.43 -2.85
CA VAL A 48 -9.56 8.97 -1.46
C VAL A 48 -10.22 7.60 -1.40
N PHE A 49 -9.44 6.59 -1.00
CA PHE A 49 -9.98 5.26 -0.74
C PHE A 49 -10.16 5.10 0.76
N THR A 50 -11.39 5.03 1.23
CA THR A 50 -11.76 5.09 2.63
C THR A 50 -12.52 3.85 3.08
N ARG A 51 -12.50 3.59 4.39
CA ARG A 51 -13.28 2.55 5.06
C ARG A 51 -14.30 3.21 5.95
N SER A 52 -15.56 2.86 5.81
CA SER A 52 -16.62 3.34 6.68
C SER A 52 -16.72 2.58 8.01
N ASN A 53 -16.07 1.43 8.11
CA ASN A 53 -16.00 0.60 9.30
C ASN A 53 -14.68 0.80 10.08
N SER A 54 -14.65 0.30 11.31
CA SER A 54 -13.47 0.37 12.16
C SER A 54 -12.31 -0.48 11.62
N ALA A 55 -11.09 -0.21 12.10
CA ALA A 55 -9.86 -0.89 11.73
C ALA A 55 -9.80 -2.40 12.06
N ASN A 56 -10.85 -3.00 12.56
CA ASN A 56 -10.81 -4.35 13.15
C ASN A 56 -11.05 -5.49 12.17
N GLY A 57 -11.21 -5.21 10.89
CA GLY A 57 -11.35 -6.26 9.88
C GLY A 57 -12.28 -5.86 8.73
N PRO A 58 -12.45 -6.73 7.74
CA PRO A 58 -13.29 -6.46 6.60
C PRO A 58 -14.77 -6.48 6.98
N ALA A 59 -15.52 -5.61 6.36
CA ALA A 59 -16.96 -5.70 6.33
C ALA A 59 -17.40 -5.91 4.88
N TYR A 60 -18.25 -6.87 4.66
CA TYR A 60 -18.78 -7.21 3.35
C TYR A 60 -20.17 -6.57 3.19
N ALA A 61 -20.17 -5.25 3.21
CA ALA A 61 -21.36 -4.43 3.04
C ALA A 61 -21.13 -3.37 1.95
N PRO A 62 -22.17 -2.90 1.25
CA PRO A 62 -22.04 -1.96 0.14
C PRO A 62 -21.20 -0.71 0.43
N ALA A 63 -21.24 -0.20 1.64
CA ALA A 63 -20.47 0.98 2.04
C ALA A 63 -19.20 0.66 2.86
N ALA A 64 -18.74 -0.59 2.87
CA ALA A 64 -17.59 -1.00 3.69
C ALA A 64 -16.29 -0.30 3.28
N ALA A 65 -16.12 -0.08 1.99
CA ALA A 65 -15.03 0.72 1.43
C ALA A 65 -15.57 1.56 0.27
N GLN A 66 -15.07 2.78 0.13
CA GLN A 66 -15.53 3.73 -0.88
C GLN A 66 -14.32 4.40 -1.52
N LEU A 67 -14.32 4.50 -2.85
CA LEU A 67 -13.35 5.25 -3.62
C LEU A 67 -13.98 6.55 -4.11
N LEU A 68 -13.54 7.66 -3.56
CA LEU A 68 -14.11 8.99 -3.79
C LEU A 68 -13.16 9.82 -4.64
N GLU A 69 -13.69 10.53 -5.65
CA GLU A 69 -12.98 11.47 -6.50
C GLU A 69 -13.36 12.91 -6.15
N PHE A 70 -12.34 13.77 -6.07
CA PHE A 70 -12.45 15.20 -5.84
C PHE A 70 -11.76 15.96 -6.97
N ASP A 71 -12.28 17.15 -7.31
CA ASP A 71 -11.62 18.03 -8.26
C ASP A 71 -10.35 18.69 -7.65
N GLU A 72 -9.67 19.50 -8.44
CA GLU A 72 -8.45 20.22 -8.04
C GLU A 72 -8.68 21.24 -6.92
N HIS A 73 -9.93 21.60 -6.67
CA HIS A 73 -10.33 22.51 -5.58
C HIS A 73 -10.80 21.74 -4.33
N GLY A 74 -10.84 20.40 -4.39
CA GLY A 74 -11.27 19.52 -3.31
C GLY A 74 -12.79 19.35 -3.21
N CYS A 75 -13.55 19.77 -4.21
CA CYS A 75 -14.98 19.53 -4.27
C CYS A 75 -15.26 18.08 -4.69
N PHE A 76 -16.19 17.42 -4.02
CA PHE A 76 -16.59 16.06 -4.35
C PHE A 76 -17.16 15.97 -5.77
N VAL A 77 -16.65 15.01 -6.56
CA VAL A 77 -17.10 14.78 -7.95
C VAL A 77 -18.01 13.56 -8.01
N ARG A 78 -17.52 12.42 -7.52
CA ARG A 78 -18.25 11.13 -7.60
C ARG A 78 -17.65 10.06 -6.70
N GLU A 79 -18.41 9.01 -6.50
CA GLU A 79 -17.96 7.72 -6.00
C GLU A 79 -17.67 6.79 -7.18
N ILE A 80 -16.48 6.17 -7.21
CA ILE A 80 -16.05 5.23 -8.25
C ILE A 80 -16.29 3.81 -7.76
N GLY A 81 -16.92 2.98 -8.60
CA GLY A 81 -17.17 1.58 -8.28
C GLY A 81 -18.08 1.41 -7.07
N LYS A 82 -19.12 2.25 -6.94
CA LYS A 82 -20.11 2.14 -5.88
C LYS A 82 -20.63 0.70 -5.80
N GLU A 83 -20.61 0.13 -4.58
CA GLU A 83 -21.07 -1.24 -4.31
C GLU A 83 -20.28 -2.34 -5.05
N LEU A 84 -19.07 -2.04 -5.51
CA LEU A 84 -18.26 -3.04 -6.19
C LEU A 84 -17.93 -4.19 -5.23
N TYR A 85 -18.12 -5.43 -5.69
CA TYR A 85 -17.85 -6.65 -4.93
C TYR A 85 -16.42 -6.74 -4.38
N ALA A 86 -15.48 -6.06 -5.02
CA ALA A 86 -14.10 -5.97 -4.58
C ALA A 86 -13.89 -5.08 -3.34
N TRP A 87 -14.85 -4.23 -2.98
CA TRP A 87 -14.73 -3.32 -1.85
C TRP A 87 -15.11 -3.99 -0.53
N ALA A 88 -14.13 -4.27 0.31
CA ALA A 88 -14.33 -4.90 1.61
C ALA A 88 -13.49 -4.25 2.72
N PHE A 89 -12.22 -3.91 2.43
CA PHE A 89 -11.33 -3.27 3.39
C PHE A 89 -10.24 -2.50 2.63
N ALA A 90 -10.52 -1.26 2.27
CA ALA A 90 -9.63 -0.38 1.53
C ALA A 90 -8.23 -0.33 2.14
N HIS A 91 -7.19 -0.35 1.32
CA HIS A 91 -5.82 -0.28 1.80
C HIS A 91 -5.00 0.81 1.11
N SER A 92 -4.97 0.86 -0.21
CA SER A 92 -4.19 1.85 -0.95
C SER A 92 -4.90 2.23 -2.26
N VAL A 93 -4.62 3.43 -2.76
CA VAL A 93 -4.98 3.87 -4.10
C VAL A 93 -3.77 4.51 -4.76
N ARG A 94 -3.56 4.23 -6.04
CA ARG A 94 -2.48 4.79 -6.87
C ARG A 94 -3.02 5.20 -8.22
N ILE A 95 -2.36 6.17 -8.85
CA ILE A 95 -2.66 6.61 -10.21
C ILE A 95 -1.45 6.30 -11.08
N ASP A 96 -1.66 5.58 -12.19
CA ASP A 96 -0.60 5.32 -13.14
C ASP A 96 -0.40 6.51 -14.11
N ARG A 97 0.61 6.42 -14.97
CA ARG A 97 0.96 7.49 -15.92
C ARG A 97 -0.12 7.79 -16.98
N ASP A 98 -1.08 6.89 -17.14
CA ASP A 98 -2.19 7.03 -18.08
C ASP A 98 -3.48 7.46 -17.34
N ASP A 99 -3.34 8.00 -16.12
CA ASP A 99 -4.42 8.38 -15.21
C ASP A 99 -5.39 7.24 -14.84
N ASN A 100 -4.99 5.97 -15.03
CA ASN A 100 -5.79 4.87 -14.51
C ASN A 100 -5.69 4.80 -12.98
N ILE A 101 -6.80 4.44 -12.37
CA ILE A 101 -6.96 4.39 -10.93
C ILE A 101 -6.78 2.94 -10.47
N TRP A 102 -5.81 2.71 -9.60
CA TRP A 102 -5.51 1.40 -9.05
C TRP A 102 -5.86 1.39 -7.58
N SER A 103 -6.76 0.51 -7.19
CA SER A 103 -7.24 0.36 -5.82
C SER A 103 -6.85 -0.99 -5.28
N ILE A 104 -6.22 -0.99 -4.12
CA ILE A 104 -5.79 -2.19 -3.42
C ILE A 104 -6.72 -2.39 -2.24
N ASP A 105 -7.49 -3.47 -2.29
CA ASP A 105 -8.39 -3.85 -1.20
C ASP A 105 -7.87 -5.14 -0.54
N LYS A 106 -7.37 -4.98 0.68
CA LYS A 106 -6.81 -6.12 1.40
C LYS A 106 -7.86 -7.06 1.97
N GLY A 107 -9.12 -6.61 2.05
CA GLY A 107 -10.22 -7.43 2.55
C GLY A 107 -10.72 -8.43 1.55
N SER A 108 -10.70 -8.07 0.28
CA SER A 108 -11.10 -8.93 -0.82
C SER A 108 -9.93 -9.66 -1.46
N ASP A 109 -8.68 -9.39 -1.05
CA ASP A 109 -7.47 -9.90 -1.68
C ASP A 109 -7.33 -9.49 -3.17
N MET A 110 -7.87 -8.31 -3.52
CA MET A 110 -7.96 -7.87 -4.91
C MET A 110 -7.23 -6.54 -5.14
N VAL A 111 -6.65 -6.43 -6.34
CA VAL A 111 -6.17 -5.17 -6.89
C VAL A 111 -6.98 -4.87 -8.15
N VAL A 112 -7.66 -3.73 -8.16
CA VAL A 112 -8.57 -3.34 -9.25
C VAL A 112 -8.00 -2.14 -9.98
N LYS A 113 -7.85 -2.26 -11.31
CA LYS A 113 -7.54 -1.16 -12.21
C LYS A 113 -8.81 -0.65 -12.86
N CYS A 114 -9.08 0.65 -12.70
CA CYS A 114 -10.13 1.37 -13.43
C CYS A 114 -9.49 2.34 -14.42
N ASN A 115 -10.16 2.60 -15.53
CA ASN A 115 -9.79 3.72 -16.39
C ASN A 115 -10.18 5.06 -15.75
N PRO A 116 -9.77 6.22 -16.31
CA PRO A 116 -10.13 7.54 -15.76
C PRO A 116 -11.65 7.78 -15.63
N ALA A 117 -12.47 7.09 -16.45
CA ALA A 117 -13.92 7.14 -16.34
C ALA A 117 -14.50 6.30 -15.18
N GLY A 118 -13.64 5.56 -14.44
CA GLY A 118 -14.04 4.70 -13.33
C GLY A 118 -14.52 3.31 -13.73
N ARG A 119 -14.34 2.91 -14.99
CA ARG A 119 -14.71 1.57 -15.45
C ARG A 119 -13.59 0.57 -15.16
N VAL A 120 -13.91 -0.54 -14.52
CA VAL A 120 -12.97 -1.64 -14.27
C VAL A 120 -12.41 -2.16 -15.59
N GLN A 121 -11.09 -2.22 -15.67
CA GLN A 121 -10.34 -2.78 -16.81
C GLN A 121 -9.70 -4.11 -16.45
N TRP A 122 -9.06 -4.19 -15.28
CA TRP A 122 -8.38 -5.37 -14.79
C TRP A 122 -8.70 -5.62 -13.33
N VAL A 123 -8.67 -6.90 -12.97
CA VAL A 123 -8.72 -7.35 -11.59
C VAL A 123 -7.62 -8.38 -11.40
N PHE A 124 -6.77 -8.17 -10.41
CA PHE A 124 -5.76 -9.13 -9.98
C PHE A 124 -6.17 -9.72 -8.64
N GLY A 125 -5.94 -11.02 -8.47
CA GLY A 125 -6.40 -11.77 -7.33
C GLY A 125 -7.90 -12.05 -7.36
N ARG A 126 -8.40 -12.68 -6.32
CA ARG A 126 -9.83 -12.95 -6.15
C ARG A 126 -10.20 -13.01 -4.68
N ARG A 127 -11.42 -12.64 -4.37
CA ARG A 127 -11.99 -12.79 -3.06
C ARG A 127 -12.15 -14.28 -2.71
N LYS A 128 -11.75 -14.64 -1.51
CA LYS A 128 -12.00 -15.97 -0.96
C LYS A 128 -13.47 -16.14 -0.62
N GLU A 129 -14.04 -17.27 -1.01
CA GLU A 129 -15.40 -17.65 -0.75
C GLU A 129 -15.46 -18.82 0.26
N SER A 130 -16.62 -19.07 0.84
CA SER A 130 -16.80 -20.13 1.83
C SER A 130 -16.59 -21.54 1.27
N ALA A 131 -16.66 -21.70 -0.05
CA ALA A 131 -16.37 -22.95 -0.75
C ALA A 131 -14.87 -23.20 -0.98
N ASP A 132 -14.03 -22.23 -0.73
CA ASP A 132 -12.58 -22.38 -0.82
C ASP A 132 -12.09 -23.26 0.35
N GLU A 133 -11.14 -24.15 0.10
CA GLU A 133 -10.60 -25.08 1.11
C GLU A 133 -9.98 -24.36 2.33
N GLU A 134 -9.64 -23.09 2.15
CA GLU A 134 -9.06 -22.25 3.15
C GLU A 134 -10.02 -21.14 3.60
N THR A 135 -10.85 -21.46 4.56
CA THR A 135 -11.86 -20.53 5.10
C THR A 135 -11.28 -19.39 5.95
N LYS A 136 -9.97 -19.42 6.23
CA LYS A 136 -9.29 -18.43 7.07
C LYS A 136 -8.15 -17.73 6.31
N PRO A 137 -8.44 -16.93 5.28
CA PRO A 137 -7.42 -16.34 4.41
C PRO A 137 -6.52 -15.32 5.12
N TRP A 138 -6.92 -14.86 6.30
CA TRP A 138 -6.30 -13.78 7.07
C TRP A 138 -5.42 -14.27 8.21
N GLU A 139 -5.40 -15.57 8.45
CA GLU A 139 -4.62 -16.17 9.53
C GLU A 139 -3.19 -16.50 9.07
N HIS A 140 -2.26 -16.14 9.92
CA HIS A 140 -0.91 -16.68 9.83
C HIS A 140 -0.94 -18.14 10.29
N VAL A 141 -0.38 -19.01 9.48
CA VAL A 141 -0.21 -20.43 9.83
C VAL A 141 1.27 -20.76 9.96
N THR A 142 1.57 -21.78 10.75
CA THR A 142 2.95 -22.24 10.97
C THR A 142 3.05 -23.70 10.53
N PRO A 143 3.92 -24.04 9.55
CA PRO A 143 4.76 -23.15 8.75
C PRO A 143 3.92 -22.24 7.81
N PRO A 144 4.47 -21.11 7.36
CA PRO A 144 3.80 -20.26 6.37
C PRO A 144 3.48 -21.04 5.09
N ARG A 145 2.29 -20.82 4.54
CA ARG A 145 1.88 -21.45 3.28
C ARG A 145 2.66 -20.87 2.11
N THR A 146 2.94 -21.70 1.13
CA THR A 146 3.49 -21.24 -0.14
C THR A 146 2.48 -20.34 -0.84
N PRO A 147 2.86 -19.11 -1.24
CA PRO A 147 1.99 -18.26 -2.02
C PRO A 147 1.68 -18.87 -3.40
N GLU A 148 0.42 -18.77 -3.82
CA GLU A 148 -0.01 -19.19 -5.14
C GLU A 148 0.18 -18.08 -6.17
N ASP A 149 0.55 -18.45 -7.40
CA ASP A 149 0.73 -17.51 -8.49
C ASP A 149 -0.61 -16.87 -8.89
N GLY A 150 -0.63 -15.55 -9.04
CA GLY A 150 -1.83 -14.79 -9.40
C GLY A 150 -2.85 -14.58 -8.27
N LEU A 151 -2.67 -15.19 -7.09
CA LEU A 151 -3.54 -15.00 -5.93
C LEU A 151 -2.83 -14.21 -4.84
N PHE A 152 -3.56 -13.36 -4.15
CA PHE A 152 -3.04 -12.53 -3.05
C PHE A 152 -3.62 -12.95 -1.71
N ARG A 153 -2.92 -12.53 -0.65
CA ARG A 153 -3.40 -12.59 0.73
C ARG A 153 -3.09 -11.28 1.43
N GLN A 154 -4.07 -10.39 1.41
CA GLN A 154 -3.98 -9.03 1.93
C GLN A 154 -2.87 -8.21 1.27
N PRO A 155 -2.99 -7.92 -0.06
CA PRO A 155 -2.06 -7.06 -0.78
C PRO A 155 -2.06 -5.64 -0.19
N THR A 156 -0.94 -4.93 -0.39
CA THR A 156 -0.71 -3.66 0.30
C THR A 156 -0.57 -2.47 -0.63
N ASP A 157 0.16 -2.62 -1.75
CA ASP A 157 0.44 -1.48 -2.64
C ASP A 157 0.82 -1.94 -4.06
N VAL A 158 0.91 -0.99 -5.01
CA VAL A 158 1.23 -1.23 -6.42
C VAL A 158 2.17 -0.17 -6.98
N ALA A 159 3.06 -0.57 -7.88
CA ALA A 159 3.95 0.32 -8.64
C ALA A 159 4.20 -0.23 -10.05
N TRP A 160 4.75 0.59 -10.94
CA TRP A 160 4.99 0.25 -12.35
C TRP A 160 6.39 0.65 -12.78
N ASP A 161 7.02 -0.19 -13.60
CA ASP A 161 8.29 0.14 -14.26
C ASP A 161 8.07 0.93 -15.58
N SER A 162 9.16 1.39 -16.18
CA SER A 162 9.11 2.15 -17.44
C SER A 162 8.47 1.37 -18.61
N PRO A 163 8.67 0.05 -18.76
CA PRO A 163 7.95 -0.76 -19.75
C PRO A 163 6.45 -0.93 -19.47
N GLY A 164 5.98 -0.64 -18.24
CA GLY A 164 4.59 -0.76 -17.82
C GLY A 164 4.24 -2.10 -17.18
N ASN A 165 5.23 -2.88 -16.73
CA ASN A 165 4.97 -4.02 -15.88
C ASN A 165 4.48 -3.56 -14.51
N THR A 166 3.63 -4.37 -13.90
CA THR A 166 2.99 -4.07 -12.61
C THR A 166 3.65 -4.88 -11.49
N TYR A 167 3.91 -4.22 -10.37
CA TYR A 167 4.50 -4.82 -9.18
C TYR A 167 3.56 -4.61 -8.00
N ILE A 168 3.18 -5.69 -7.33
CA ILE A 168 2.24 -5.66 -6.20
C ILE A 168 2.95 -6.22 -4.96
N SER A 169 2.99 -5.44 -3.90
CA SER A 169 3.40 -5.93 -2.59
C SER A 169 2.25 -6.71 -1.96
N ASP A 170 2.49 -8.00 -1.69
CA ASP A 170 1.53 -8.95 -1.11
C ASP A 170 2.00 -9.30 0.31
N GLY A 171 1.69 -8.40 1.25
CA GLY A 171 2.51 -8.23 2.44
C GLY A 171 1.97 -8.77 3.73
N TYR A 172 0.66 -8.69 4.02
CA TYR A 172 0.18 -9.05 5.35
C TYR A 172 0.33 -10.55 5.68
N ILE A 173 0.16 -11.41 4.68
CA ILE A 173 0.23 -12.86 4.87
C ILE A 173 1.36 -13.49 4.06
N ASN A 174 1.54 -13.10 2.79
CA ASN A 174 2.44 -13.79 1.85
C ASN A 174 3.91 -13.34 1.89
N SER A 175 4.23 -12.15 2.37
CA SER A 175 5.62 -11.62 2.47
C SER A 175 6.38 -11.64 1.14
N ARG A 176 5.76 -11.20 0.04
CA ARG A 176 6.36 -11.19 -1.30
C ARG A 176 6.04 -9.94 -2.11
N VAL A 177 6.75 -9.77 -3.22
CA VAL A 177 6.39 -8.91 -4.33
C VAL A 177 6.01 -9.78 -5.53
N ALA A 178 4.87 -9.52 -6.15
CA ALA A 178 4.39 -10.18 -7.36
C ALA A 178 4.57 -9.25 -8.57
N LYS A 179 5.11 -9.77 -9.67
CA LYS A 179 5.31 -9.05 -10.93
C LYS A 179 4.38 -9.59 -12.01
N PHE A 180 3.70 -8.68 -12.68
CA PHE A 180 2.87 -8.95 -13.87
C PHE A 180 3.43 -8.17 -15.04
N GLY A 181 3.34 -8.75 -16.22
CA GLY A 181 3.66 -8.09 -17.48
C GLY A 181 2.68 -6.94 -17.77
N ARG A 182 3.06 -6.08 -18.71
CA ARG A 182 2.23 -4.95 -19.19
C ARG A 182 0.82 -5.34 -19.67
N ASN A 183 0.61 -6.61 -19.99
CA ASN A 183 -0.67 -7.16 -20.44
C ASN A 183 -1.49 -7.76 -19.30
N GLY A 184 -0.98 -7.71 -18.05
CA GLY A 184 -1.61 -8.33 -16.89
C GLY A 184 -1.24 -9.80 -16.70
N ASP A 185 -0.38 -10.38 -17.53
CA ASP A 185 0.07 -11.77 -17.41
C ASP A 185 1.00 -11.91 -16.20
N TRP A 186 0.84 -13.00 -15.45
CA TRP A 186 1.76 -13.37 -14.39
C TRP A 186 3.17 -13.59 -14.94
N VAL A 187 4.16 -13.02 -14.28
CA VAL A 187 5.57 -13.21 -14.63
C VAL A 187 6.29 -14.01 -13.56
N LYS A 188 6.30 -13.53 -12.33
CA LYS A 188 7.00 -14.16 -11.19
C LYS A 188 6.66 -13.46 -9.87
N SER A 189 7.17 -14.03 -8.78
CA SER A 189 7.27 -13.32 -7.50
C SER A 189 8.63 -13.58 -6.85
N TRP A 190 8.97 -12.73 -5.86
CA TRP A 190 10.13 -12.90 -5.00
C TRP A 190 9.84 -12.45 -3.58
N GLY A 191 10.64 -12.91 -2.65
CA GLY A 191 10.48 -12.67 -1.23
C GLY A 191 9.91 -13.88 -0.50
N THR A 192 10.36 -14.03 0.73
CA THR A 192 9.90 -15.05 1.69
C THR A 192 9.86 -14.42 3.07
N PRO A 193 9.12 -14.96 4.03
CA PRO A 193 9.13 -14.46 5.40
C PRO A 193 10.53 -14.50 6.04
N GLY A 194 10.95 -13.41 6.66
CA GLY A 194 12.23 -13.36 7.39
C GLY A 194 12.86 -11.98 7.47
N THR A 195 14.15 -11.95 7.89
CA THR A 195 14.91 -10.73 8.16
C THR A 195 16.16 -10.58 7.27
N ASP A 196 16.56 -11.62 6.54
CA ASP A 196 17.70 -11.56 5.64
C ASP A 196 17.44 -10.69 4.40
N PRO A 197 18.47 -10.30 3.64
CA PRO A 197 18.28 -9.66 2.34
C PRO A 197 17.38 -10.48 1.41
N GLY A 198 16.36 -9.86 0.83
CA GLY A 198 15.37 -10.53 -0.01
C GLY A 198 14.23 -11.21 0.75
N GLN A 199 14.31 -11.28 2.08
CA GLN A 199 13.20 -11.71 2.92
C GLN A 199 12.42 -10.50 3.44
N PHE A 200 11.14 -10.69 3.75
CA PHE A 200 10.26 -9.63 4.22
C PHE A 200 9.51 -10.01 5.50
N ASN A 201 9.23 -8.98 6.29
CA ASN A 201 8.25 -9.05 7.36
C ASN A 201 7.25 -7.91 7.16
N LEU A 202 6.16 -8.23 6.46
CA LEU A 202 5.11 -7.30 6.08
C LEU A 202 5.60 -6.22 5.08
N PRO A 203 5.93 -6.59 3.81
CA PRO A 203 6.15 -5.61 2.74
C PRO A 203 4.85 -4.81 2.53
N HIS A 204 4.90 -3.50 2.86
CA HIS A 204 3.69 -2.69 3.01
C HIS A 204 3.55 -1.59 1.98
N ALA A 205 4.65 -1.18 1.38
CA ALA A 205 4.68 -0.15 0.36
C ALA A 205 5.66 -0.53 -0.73
N ILE A 206 5.37 -0.13 -1.96
CA ILE A 206 6.24 -0.35 -3.11
C ILE A 206 6.26 0.89 -4.00
N THR A 207 7.44 1.25 -4.51
CA THR A 207 7.58 2.29 -5.53
C THR A 207 8.76 1.98 -6.42
N ILE A 208 8.81 2.60 -7.60
CA ILE A 208 9.85 2.37 -8.61
C ILE A 208 10.41 3.72 -9.03
N ASP A 209 11.74 3.82 -9.11
CA ASP A 209 12.41 5.04 -9.55
C ASP A 209 12.56 5.08 -11.09
N ARG A 210 13.06 6.20 -11.60
CA ARG A 210 13.29 6.42 -13.04
C ARG A 210 14.31 5.48 -13.68
N ASN A 211 15.09 4.77 -12.86
CA ASN A 211 16.07 3.78 -13.30
C ASN A 211 15.53 2.36 -13.16
N ASP A 212 14.23 2.23 -12.95
CA ASP A 212 13.53 0.97 -12.72
C ASP A 212 14.02 0.18 -11.51
N ASN A 213 14.58 0.85 -10.49
CA ASN A 213 14.83 0.20 -9.21
C ASN A 213 13.54 0.12 -8.40
N VAL A 214 13.27 -1.07 -7.88
CA VAL A 214 12.07 -1.39 -7.09
C VAL A 214 12.38 -1.23 -5.61
N TYR A 215 11.74 -0.28 -4.96
CA TYR A 215 11.87 0.00 -3.53
C TYR A 215 10.70 -0.62 -2.79
N VAL A 216 10.97 -1.45 -1.81
CA VAL A 216 9.96 -2.15 -1.01
C VAL A 216 10.10 -1.75 0.46
N GLY A 217 9.06 -1.17 1.00
CA GLY A 217 8.97 -0.85 2.42
C GLY A 217 8.68 -2.10 3.23
N ASP A 218 9.70 -2.65 3.85
CA ASP A 218 9.65 -3.86 4.69
C ASP A 218 9.32 -3.44 6.13
N ARG A 219 8.02 -3.26 6.37
CA ARG A 219 7.46 -2.51 7.49
C ARG A 219 7.91 -3.01 8.84
N SER A 220 7.71 -4.28 9.13
CA SER A 220 8.01 -4.84 10.45
C SER A 220 9.51 -5.09 10.67
N ASN A 221 10.32 -5.02 9.62
CA ASN A 221 11.78 -5.02 9.70
C ASN A 221 12.38 -3.60 9.74
N HIS A 222 11.56 -2.54 9.74
CA HIS A 222 12.00 -1.14 9.82
C HIS A 222 13.03 -0.76 8.76
N ARG A 223 12.86 -1.23 7.53
CA ARG A 223 13.81 -1.00 6.45
C ARG A 223 13.12 -0.82 5.10
N VAL A 224 13.86 -0.28 4.15
CA VAL A 224 13.54 -0.32 2.74
C VAL A 224 14.56 -1.19 2.04
N GLN A 225 14.11 -2.16 1.26
CA GLN A 225 14.94 -2.97 0.39
C GLN A 225 14.78 -2.52 -1.05
N VAL A 226 15.87 -2.54 -1.81
CA VAL A 226 15.91 -2.14 -3.22
C VAL A 226 16.30 -3.32 -4.07
N PHE A 227 15.56 -3.53 -5.13
CA PHE A 227 15.72 -4.62 -6.08
C PHE A 227 15.81 -4.07 -7.51
N ASN A 228 16.33 -4.83 -8.43
CA ASN A 228 16.09 -4.59 -9.85
C ASN A 228 14.70 -5.14 -10.25
N THR A 229 14.31 -4.92 -11.49
CA THR A 229 13.02 -5.40 -12.04
C THR A 229 12.88 -6.93 -12.11
N ASP A 230 13.97 -7.66 -11.94
CA ASP A 230 13.99 -9.13 -11.87
C ASP A 230 13.91 -9.67 -10.43
N GLY A 231 13.80 -8.77 -9.44
CA GLY A 231 13.74 -9.15 -8.03
C GLY A 231 15.09 -9.49 -7.42
N THR A 232 16.22 -9.16 -8.11
CA THR A 232 17.56 -9.30 -7.53
C THR A 232 17.78 -8.22 -6.50
N PHE A 233 18.15 -8.59 -5.28
CA PHE A 233 18.47 -7.66 -4.21
C PHE A 233 19.71 -6.82 -4.60
N LEU A 234 19.60 -5.52 -4.43
CA LEU A 234 20.68 -4.56 -4.71
C LEU A 234 21.27 -3.97 -3.42
N ARG A 235 20.41 -3.47 -2.56
CA ARG A 235 20.80 -2.82 -1.30
C ARG A 235 19.59 -2.65 -0.38
N MET A 236 19.86 -2.28 0.86
CA MET A 236 18.82 -1.86 1.81
C MET A 236 19.32 -0.72 2.69
N PHE A 237 18.40 -0.03 3.33
CA PHE A 237 18.68 0.95 4.38
C PHE A 237 17.63 0.88 5.47
N SER A 238 18.08 1.01 6.71
CA SER A 238 17.20 1.00 7.88
C SER A 238 16.56 2.37 8.09
N ILE A 239 15.34 2.37 8.59
CA ILE A 239 14.62 3.57 9.02
C ILE A 239 14.64 3.58 10.54
N ALA A 240 15.60 4.30 11.11
CA ALA A 240 15.75 4.44 12.54
C ALA A 240 15.24 5.83 12.98
N VAL A 241 13.92 5.98 13.07
CA VAL A 241 13.31 7.18 13.64
C VAL A 241 13.01 6.89 15.11
N PRO A 242 13.63 7.62 16.06
CA PRO A 242 13.32 7.47 17.47
C PRO A 242 11.84 7.77 17.74
N PRO A 243 11.19 7.01 18.64
CA PRO A 243 9.83 7.33 19.06
C PRO A 243 9.80 8.72 19.72
N ASP A 244 8.87 9.56 19.27
CA ASP A 244 8.51 10.78 19.99
C ASP A 244 7.68 10.38 21.22
N PRO A 245 8.20 10.57 22.45
CA PRO A 245 7.48 10.18 23.67
C PRO A 245 6.18 10.96 23.88
N THR A 246 5.97 12.03 23.13
CA THR A 246 4.77 12.86 23.22
C THR A 246 3.68 12.45 22.22
N THR A 247 4.01 11.62 21.23
CA THR A 247 3.06 11.18 20.20
C THR A 247 2.06 10.19 20.78
N ARG A 248 0.78 10.56 20.76
CA ARG A 248 -0.32 9.65 21.10
C ARG A 248 -0.79 8.91 19.86
N PRO A 249 -1.17 7.64 19.96
CA PRO A 249 -1.74 6.91 18.83
C PRO A 249 -3.06 7.55 18.38
N VAL A 250 -3.19 7.75 17.07
CA VAL A 250 -4.32 8.46 16.45
C VAL A 250 -5.63 7.69 16.58
N ASN A 251 -5.60 6.37 16.80
CA ASN A 251 -6.77 5.49 16.74
C ASN A 251 -7.26 4.99 18.10
N GLY A 252 -7.05 5.72 19.19
CA GLY A 252 -7.61 5.40 20.50
C GLY A 252 -7.13 4.09 21.14
N ALA A 253 -6.31 3.31 20.47
CA ALA A 253 -5.72 2.10 21.02
C ALA A 253 -4.45 2.46 21.81
N MET A 254 -4.40 2.10 23.08
CA MET A 254 -3.17 2.22 23.87
C MET A 254 -2.03 1.49 23.17
N PRO A 255 -0.87 2.13 22.98
CA PRO A 255 0.28 1.49 22.37
C PRO A 255 0.78 0.40 23.31
N THR A 256 0.51 -0.84 22.97
CA THR A 256 1.38 -1.92 23.43
C THR A 256 2.68 -1.76 22.64
N GLY A 257 3.86 -1.99 23.23
CA GLY A 257 5.17 -1.66 22.66
C GLY A 257 5.39 -2.04 21.17
N VAL A 258 4.67 -3.04 20.68
CA VAL A 258 4.66 -3.44 19.26
C VAL A 258 3.87 -2.46 18.37
N ARG A 259 2.83 -1.82 18.87
CA ARG A 259 2.03 -0.83 18.10
C ARG A 259 2.67 0.55 18.05
N LEU A 260 3.43 0.93 19.07
CA LEU A 260 4.21 2.16 19.05
C LEU A 260 5.24 2.11 17.91
N MET A 261 5.87 0.97 17.70
CA MET A 261 6.75 0.73 16.56
C MET A 261 6.02 0.85 15.21
N GLN A 262 4.70 0.61 15.14
CA GLN A 262 3.93 0.77 13.91
C GLN A 262 3.71 2.22 13.49
N LEU A 263 3.78 3.16 14.40
CA LEU A 263 3.60 4.59 14.12
C LEU A 263 4.92 5.33 13.85
N ILE A 264 6.05 4.71 14.19
CA ILE A 264 7.34 5.38 14.22
C ILE A 264 8.36 4.59 13.41
N GLY A 265 8.86 5.19 12.34
CA GLY A 265 9.94 4.63 11.52
C GLY A 265 9.57 3.42 10.67
N MET A 266 8.29 3.09 10.55
CA MET A 266 7.86 2.04 9.64
C MET A 266 7.51 2.61 8.27
N PRO A 267 8.04 2.05 7.18
CA PRO A 267 7.70 2.49 5.84
C PRO A 267 6.28 2.01 5.48
N ASN A 268 5.27 2.78 5.90
CA ASN A 268 3.86 2.51 5.58
C ASN A 268 3.52 2.93 4.16
N SER A 269 4.24 3.90 3.61
CA SER A 269 4.15 4.29 2.22
C SER A 269 5.51 4.78 1.73
N LEU A 270 5.74 4.63 0.45
CA LEU A 270 6.92 5.10 -0.24
C LEU A 270 6.49 6.02 -1.39
N CYS A 271 7.18 7.12 -1.52
CA CYS A 271 7.04 8.02 -2.66
C CYS A 271 8.45 8.42 -3.14
N ILE A 272 8.68 8.33 -4.43
CA ILE A 272 9.86 8.88 -5.08
C ILE A 272 9.40 10.08 -5.88
N THR A 273 9.77 11.28 -5.43
CA THR A 273 9.52 12.48 -6.22
C THR A 273 10.45 12.48 -7.43
N PRO A 274 9.93 12.72 -8.64
CA PRO A 274 10.79 12.98 -9.78
C PRO A 274 11.69 14.18 -9.43
N GLY A 275 13.00 13.99 -9.46
CA GLY A 275 13.92 15.12 -9.32
C GLY A 275 13.60 16.15 -10.42
N ARG A 276 13.52 17.42 -10.04
CA ARG A 276 13.43 18.54 -10.95
C ARG A 276 14.69 18.64 -11.80
#